data_046bff83224e35b3fcc1af061a628966
#
_entry.id   046bff83224e35b3fcc1af061a628966
#
_cell.length_a   1.000
_cell.length_b   1.000
_cell.length_c   1.000
_cell.angle_alpha   90.00
_cell.angle_beta   90.00
_cell.angle_gamma   90.00
#
_symmetry.space_group_name_H-M   'P 1'
#
loop_
_entity.id
_entity.type
_entity.pdbx_description
1 polymer ?
#
loop_
_entity_poly.entity_id
_entity_poly.type
_entity_poly.pdbx_seq_one_letter_code
_entity_poly.pdbx_strand_id
1 'polypeptide(L)'
;MVKVVLLAGGGGHTGYAYSLAQHLSGKCELEAFYPQNDELSYKRLSKYADTKALVLPRGPKTGMGPFLKGLARSFLQSSKLLKGKYVIVSTGNNFCIPPSLISWTKSNPIVSLEASVRFVGPSKTANILKRFAKVIALHWEEQKKIFPQGEVFGPIIAEPAVKSHNDGYVLVTGGTYGHSGLLKSLDSLDLENVVVQSGPHNLEKLKEKHPTWNIFGWSDKFHEILAGADVVVTASGSTVLESAIVYKKPTIISYNPEWTRTAKYEDILMLSKKVNGILLETFNHNSLMDAIEKARKQKPPEIKSGAGKLSKRILELAEEL
;
A
#
# COMPACT_ATOMS: atom_id res chain seq x y z
N MET A 1 -23.82 10.61 15.61
CA MET A 1 -22.64 9.74 15.46
C MET A 1 -21.59 10.55 14.71
N VAL A 2 -20.34 10.54 15.16
CA VAL A 2 -19.25 11.28 14.48
C VAL A 2 -18.99 10.69 13.10
N LYS A 3 -18.53 11.52 12.17
CA LYS A 3 -18.30 11.11 10.77
C LYS A 3 -16.82 11.11 10.41
N VAL A 4 -16.40 10.06 9.71
CA VAL A 4 -15.02 9.90 9.19
C VAL A 4 -15.06 9.59 7.69
N VAL A 5 -14.21 10.24 6.92
CA VAL A 5 -14.05 10.04 5.48
C VAL A 5 -12.63 9.52 5.18
N LEU A 6 -12.52 8.30 4.69
CA LEU A 6 -11.26 7.71 4.27
C LEU A 6 -11.03 7.96 2.77
N LEU A 7 -9.84 8.40 2.39
CA LEU A 7 -9.44 8.58 1.01
C LEU A 7 -8.50 7.43 0.60
N ALA A 8 -8.99 6.50 -0.20
CA ALA A 8 -8.24 5.36 -0.71
C ALA A 8 -7.60 5.72 -2.06
N GLY A 9 -6.32 6.02 -2.09
CA GLY A 9 -5.62 6.50 -3.28
C GLY A 9 -5.34 5.46 -4.38
N GLY A 10 -5.85 4.23 -4.26
CA GLY A 10 -5.56 3.10 -5.15
C GLY A 10 -4.29 2.33 -4.76
N GLY A 11 -4.18 1.08 -5.18
CA GLY A 11 -3.04 0.22 -4.90
C GLY A 11 -2.74 0.08 -3.40
N GLY A 12 -1.49 0.27 -2.99
CA GLY A 12 -1.06 0.19 -1.58
C GLY A 12 -1.74 1.21 -0.66
N HIS A 13 -2.16 2.36 -1.18
CA HIS A 13 -2.91 3.37 -0.41
C HIS A 13 -4.31 2.89 -0.03
N THR A 14 -4.95 2.06 -0.86
CA THR A 14 -6.18 1.37 -0.49
C THR A 14 -5.96 0.40 0.67
N GLY A 15 -4.80 -0.24 0.76
CA GLY A 15 -4.44 -1.10 1.89
C GLY A 15 -4.49 -0.36 3.23
N TYR A 16 -3.99 0.88 3.29
CA TYR A 16 -4.09 1.71 4.49
C TYR A 16 -5.55 2.08 4.82
N ALA A 17 -6.32 2.52 3.83
CA ALA A 17 -7.74 2.84 4.02
C ALA A 17 -8.53 1.62 4.50
N TYR A 18 -8.29 0.46 3.91
CA TYR A 18 -8.90 -0.81 4.30
C TYR A 18 -8.56 -1.19 5.75
N SER A 19 -7.28 -1.07 6.13
CA SER A 19 -6.84 -1.34 7.50
C SER A 19 -7.54 -0.44 8.53
N LEU A 20 -7.66 0.86 8.24
CA LEU A 20 -8.39 1.79 9.11
C LEU A 20 -9.89 1.50 9.12
N ALA A 21 -10.48 1.13 7.97
CA ALA A 21 -11.90 0.81 7.89
C ALA A 21 -12.27 -0.39 8.77
N GLN A 22 -11.42 -1.42 8.88
CA GLN A 22 -11.62 -2.55 9.79
C GLN A 22 -11.77 -2.11 11.26
N HIS A 23 -11.03 -1.07 11.68
CA HIS A 23 -11.04 -0.58 13.06
C HIS A 23 -12.11 0.50 13.34
N LEU A 24 -12.56 1.22 12.30
CA LEU A 24 -13.54 2.32 12.41
C LEU A 24 -14.98 1.87 12.16
N SER A 25 -15.19 0.79 11.43
CA SER A 25 -16.52 0.25 11.13
C SER A 25 -17.32 -0.02 12.42
N GLY A 26 -18.58 0.40 12.43
CA GLY A 26 -19.45 0.28 13.59
C GLY A 26 -19.21 1.29 14.73
N LYS A 27 -18.12 2.11 14.65
CA LYS A 27 -17.78 3.12 15.68
C LYS A 27 -18.09 4.55 15.26
N CYS A 28 -18.29 4.79 13.98
CA CYS A 28 -18.62 6.11 13.41
C CYS A 28 -19.42 5.94 12.11
N GLU A 29 -20.01 7.04 11.60
CA GLU A 29 -20.46 7.11 10.21
C GLU A 29 -19.23 7.10 9.32
N LEU A 30 -18.97 5.99 8.63
CA LEU A 30 -17.77 5.79 7.86
C LEU A 30 -18.04 5.85 6.36
N GLU A 31 -17.45 6.84 5.70
CA GLU A 31 -17.42 6.93 4.24
C GLU A 31 -16.00 6.62 3.72
N ALA A 32 -15.91 6.01 2.54
CA ALA A 32 -14.62 5.77 1.87
C ALA A 32 -14.69 6.22 0.41
N PHE A 33 -13.80 7.13 0.02
CA PHE A 33 -13.69 7.61 -1.35
C PHE A 33 -12.57 6.86 -2.06
N TYR A 34 -12.84 6.39 -3.28
CA TYR A 34 -11.91 5.60 -4.07
C TYR A 34 -11.88 6.08 -5.53
N PRO A 35 -10.80 5.80 -6.30
CA PRO A 35 -10.70 6.19 -7.70
C PRO A 35 -11.77 5.52 -8.56
N GLN A 36 -12.41 6.29 -9.46
CA GLN A 36 -13.32 5.73 -10.47
C GLN A 36 -12.66 4.56 -11.22
N ASN A 37 -13.40 3.48 -11.45
CA ASN A 37 -12.96 2.25 -12.10
C ASN A 37 -11.93 1.41 -11.31
N ASP A 38 -11.71 1.69 -10.03
CA ASP A 38 -10.91 0.85 -9.15
C ASP A 38 -11.82 -0.13 -8.39
N GLU A 39 -12.21 -1.20 -9.08
CA GLU A 39 -13.10 -2.24 -8.53
C GLU A 39 -12.51 -2.94 -7.31
N LEU A 40 -11.16 -3.08 -7.25
CA LEU A 40 -10.51 -3.70 -6.12
C LEU A 40 -10.66 -2.87 -4.85
N SER A 41 -10.50 -1.55 -4.96
CA SER A 41 -10.74 -0.63 -3.84
C SER A 41 -12.21 -0.66 -3.43
N TYR A 42 -13.15 -0.66 -4.38
CA TYR A 42 -14.57 -0.80 -4.10
C TYR A 42 -14.89 -2.08 -3.32
N LYS A 43 -14.52 -3.25 -3.84
CA LYS A 43 -14.78 -4.56 -3.23
C LYS A 43 -14.24 -4.68 -1.81
N ARG A 44 -13.09 -4.06 -1.53
CA ARG A 44 -12.47 -4.08 -0.20
C ARG A 44 -13.20 -3.16 0.78
N LEU A 45 -13.47 -1.93 0.38
CA LEU A 45 -13.97 -0.89 1.28
C LEU A 45 -15.48 -0.98 1.53
N SER A 46 -16.27 -1.42 0.54
CA SER A 46 -17.73 -1.58 0.66
C SER A 46 -18.19 -2.56 1.75
N LYS A 47 -17.27 -3.40 2.24
CA LYS A 47 -17.52 -4.29 3.38
C LYS A 47 -17.62 -3.57 4.73
N TYR A 48 -17.06 -2.34 4.82
CA TYR A 48 -16.87 -1.62 6.09
C TYR A 48 -17.41 -0.19 6.06
N ALA A 49 -17.60 0.41 4.90
CA ALA A 49 -17.91 1.82 4.74
C ALA A 49 -18.90 2.08 3.60
N ASP A 50 -19.64 3.19 3.67
CA ASP A 50 -20.33 3.74 2.49
C ASP A 50 -19.29 4.27 1.50
N THR A 51 -19.34 3.80 0.24
CA THR A 51 -18.28 4.04 -0.73
C THR A 51 -18.70 5.01 -1.83
N LYS A 52 -17.80 5.93 -2.19
CA LYS A 52 -18.03 6.94 -3.24
C LYS A 52 -16.87 6.99 -4.21
N ALA A 53 -17.17 6.85 -5.49
CA ALA A 53 -16.17 6.96 -6.55
C ALA A 53 -15.86 8.42 -6.88
N LEU A 54 -14.57 8.78 -6.97
CA LEU A 54 -14.09 10.07 -7.42
C LEU A 54 -13.15 9.95 -8.61
N VAL A 55 -13.09 11.00 -9.43
CA VAL A 55 -12.11 11.08 -10.52
C VAL A 55 -10.69 11.04 -9.95
N LEU A 56 -9.86 10.15 -10.49
CA LEU A 56 -8.42 10.14 -10.26
C LEU A 56 -7.79 11.26 -11.11
N PRO A 57 -7.19 12.32 -10.51
CA PRO A 57 -6.64 13.43 -11.28
C PRO A 57 -5.53 13.01 -12.24
N ARG A 58 -4.70 12.04 -11.84
CA ARG A 58 -3.54 11.62 -12.61
C ARG A 58 -3.25 10.13 -12.46
N GLY A 59 -3.30 9.41 -13.57
CA GLY A 59 -2.75 8.06 -13.71
C GLY A 59 -1.29 8.06 -14.18
N PRO A 60 -0.64 6.89 -14.30
CA PRO A 60 0.78 6.76 -14.67
C PRO A 60 1.16 7.44 -15.99
N LYS A 61 0.27 7.42 -16.98
CA LYS A 61 0.50 7.94 -18.35
C LYS A 61 -0.25 9.25 -18.64
N THR A 62 -0.80 9.91 -17.63
CA THR A 62 -1.62 11.12 -17.82
C THR A 62 -0.75 12.34 -18.15
N GLY A 63 -0.99 12.97 -19.29
CA GLY A 63 -0.36 14.23 -19.70
C GLY A 63 -0.86 15.44 -18.88
N MET A 64 -0.23 16.62 -19.07
CA MET A 64 -0.50 17.79 -18.23
C MET A 64 -1.93 18.33 -18.40
N GLY A 65 -2.43 18.47 -19.63
CA GLY A 65 -3.79 18.97 -19.88
C GLY A 65 -4.88 18.09 -19.27
N PRO A 66 -4.92 16.77 -19.55
CA PRO A 66 -5.83 15.85 -18.87
C PRO A 66 -5.68 15.84 -17.34
N PHE A 67 -4.48 16.00 -16.80
CA PHE A 67 -4.24 16.14 -15.37
C PHE A 67 -4.95 17.35 -14.77
N LEU A 68 -4.80 18.55 -15.38
CA LEU A 68 -5.45 19.77 -14.89
C LEU A 68 -6.98 19.65 -14.96
N LYS A 69 -7.52 19.08 -16.04
CA LYS A 69 -8.96 18.81 -16.18
C LYS A 69 -9.45 17.82 -15.12
N GLY A 70 -8.69 16.74 -14.87
CA GLY A 70 -8.99 15.76 -13.82
C GLY A 70 -8.95 16.38 -12.43
N LEU A 71 -7.98 17.26 -12.18
CA LEU A 71 -7.85 17.98 -10.91
C LEU A 71 -9.06 18.88 -10.66
N ALA A 72 -9.47 19.70 -11.64
CA ALA A 72 -10.65 20.56 -11.53
C ALA A 72 -11.94 19.74 -11.27
N ARG A 73 -12.12 18.62 -11.99
CA ARG A 73 -13.26 17.72 -11.78
C ARG A 73 -13.25 17.11 -10.38
N SER A 74 -12.10 16.69 -9.89
CA SER A 74 -11.97 16.11 -8.55
C SER A 74 -12.29 17.14 -7.47
N PHE A 75 -11.88 18.40 -7.61
CA PHE A 75 -12.27 19.50 -6.72
C PHE A 75 -13.79 19.73 -6.71
N LEU A 76 -14.42 19.80 -7.88
CA LEU A 76 -15.87 19.98 -8.00
C LEU A 76 -16.65 18.82 -7.39
N GLN A 77 -16.25 17.58 -7.65
CA GLN A 77 -16.88 16.41 -7.05
C GLN A 77 -16.71 16.40 -5.53
N SER A 78 -15.50 16.66 -5.03
CA SER A 78 -15.21 16.71 -3.60
C SER A 78 -16.08 17.77 -2.88
N SER A 79 -16.21 18.96 -3.48
CA SER A 79 -17.03 20.05 -2.92
C SER A 79 -18.51 19.68 -2.79
N LYS A 80 -19.03 18.89 -3.75
CA LYS A 80 -20.44 18.42 -3.73
C LYS A 80 -20.68 17.29 -2.72
N LEU A 81 -19.73 16.36 -2.59
CA LEU A 81 -19.89 15.15 -1.78
C LEU A 81 -19.54 15.36 -0.31
N LEU A 82 -18.55 16.19 -0.02
CA LEU A 82 -18.09 16.48 1.35
C LEU A 82 -18.98 17.53 2.00
N LYS A 83 -19.92 17.10 2.85
CA LYS A 83 -20.88 17.96 3.54
C LYS A 83 -20.84 17.73 5.05
N GLY A 84 -21.14 18.78 5.84
CA GLY A 84 -21.21 18.70 7.31
C GLY A 84 -19.83 18.71 7.96
N LYS A 85 -19.79 18.18 9.20
CA LYS A 85 -18.58 18.02 10.00
C LYS A 85 -18.08 16.59 9.94
N TYR A 86 -16.78 16.40 9.74
CA TYR A 86 -16.12 15.09 9.61
C TYR A 86 -14.61 15.23 9.77
N VAL A 87 -13.95 14.14 10.12
CA VAL A 87 -12.49 14.01 9.96
C VAL A 87 -12.19 13.36 8.61
N ILE A 88 -11.28 13.92 7.82
CA ILE A 88 -10.83 13.31 6.59
C ILE A 88 -9.44 12.72 6.72
N VAL A 89 -9.25 11.50 6.21
CA VAL A 89 -7.99 10.76 6.28
C VAL A 89 -7.42 10.56 4.89
N SER A 90 -6.31 11.22 4.61
CA SER A 90 -5.54 11.06 3.37
C SER A 90 -4.55 9.91 3.51
N THR A 91 -4.71 8.85 2.74
CA THR A 91 -3.76 7.72 2.71
C THR A 91 -2.60 7.94 1.74
N GLY A 92 -2.58 9.08 1.06
CA GLY A 92 -1.55 9.42 0.07
C GLY A 92 -2.05 9.37 -1.38
N ASN A 93 -1.13 9.59 -2.33
CA ASN A 93 -1.43 9.77 -3.75
C ASN A 93 -2.09 11.12 -4.07
N ASN A 94 -1.98 11.56 -5.34
CA ASN A 94 -2.58 12.82 -5.82
C ASN A 94 -4.11 12.84 -5.73
N PHE A 95 -4.75 11.67 -5.70
CA PHE A 95 -6.18 11.49 -5.49
C PHE A 95 -6.67 12.16 -4.20
N CYS A 96 -5.87 12.11 -3.14
CA CYS A 96 -6.24 12.63 -1.83
C CYS A 96 -6.15 14.15 -1.72
N ILE A 97 -5.43 14.84 -2.61
CA ILE A 97 -5.16 16.28 -2.49
C ILE A 97 -6.45 17.12 -2.62
N PRO A 98 -7.27 17.00 -3.70
CA PRO A 98 -8.47 17.82 -3.84
C PRO A 98 -9.47 17.67 -2.68
N PRO A 99 -9.89 16.45 -2.28
CA PRO A 99 -10.84 16.31 -1.18
C PRO A 99 -10.27 16.80 0.16
N SER A 100 -8.97 16.64 0.42
CA SER A 100 -8.34 17.16 1.64
C SER A 100 -8.35 18.70 1.68
N LEU A 101 -8.02 19.36 0.58
CA LEU A 101 -8.04 20.82 0.51
C LEU A 101 -9.46 21.39 0.63
N ILE A 102 -10.46 20.76 0.03
CA ILE A 102 -11.88 21.11 0.22
C ILE A 102 -12.27 20.95 1.70
N SER A 103 -11.81 19.90 2.37
CA SER A 103 -12.09 19.70 3.80
C SER A 103 -11.48 20.80 4.65
N TRP A 104 -10.24 21.20 4.35
CA TRP A 104 -9.59 22.32 5.02
C TRP A 104 -10.37 23.64 4.87
N THR A 105 -10.85 23.98 3.65
CA THR A 105 -11.66 25.20 3.44
C THR A 105 -13.00 25.18 4.20
N LYS A 106 -13.46 24.00 4.62
CA LYS A 106 -14.67 23.81 5.44
C LYS A 106 -14.35 23.65 6.92
N SER A 107 -13.11 23.92 7.33
CA SER A 107 -12.63 23.79 8.72
C SER A 107 -12.82 22.37 9.28
N ASN A 108 -12.69 21.35 8.44
CA ASN A 108 -12.68 19.96 8.85
C ASN A 108 -11.23 19.46 9.02
N PRO A 109 -10.91 18.75 10.12
CA PRO A 109 -9.54 18.29 10.36
C PRO A 109 -9.09 17.21 9.35
N ILE A 110 -7.83 17.32 8.98
CA ILE A 110 -7.17 16.40 8.05
C ILE A 110 -6.15 15.56 8.83
N VAL A 111 -6.24 14.25 8.68
CA VAL A 111 -5.17 13.31 9.04
C VAL A 111 -4.46 12.90 7.75
N SER A 112 -3.14 13.15 7.65
CA SER A 112 -2.34 12.81 6.47
C SER A 112 -1.37 11.69 6.80
N LEU A 113 -1.52 10.52 6.16
CA LEU A 113 -0.55 9.44 6.27
C LEU A 113 0.65 9.71 5.36
N GLU A 114 1.86 9.49 5.90
CA GLU A 114 3.04 9.28 5.07
C GLU A 114 3.09 7.82 4.59
N ALA A 115 3.74 7.55 3.48
CA ALA A 115 3.89 6.17 3.01
C ALA A 115 4.92 5.40 3.84
N SER A 116 4.66 4.14 4.13
CA SER A 116 5.53 3.28 4.96
C SER A 116 6.93 3.07 4.38
N VAL A 117 7.10 3.30 3.08
CA VAL A 117 8.36 3.13 2.36
C VAL A 117 9.19 4.42 2.29
N ARG A 118 8.78 5.51 2.93
CA ARG A 118 9.47 6.81 2.85
C ARG A 118 10.31 7.08 4.11
N PHE A 119 11.63 7.11 3.95
CA PHE A 119 12.59 7.37 5.02
C PHE A 119 13.52 8.54 4.74
N VAL A 120 13.82 8.80 3.45
CA VAL A 120 14.82 9.80 3.03
C VAL A 120 14.18 11.14 2.64
N GLY A 121 12.93 11.11 2.21
CA GLY A 121 12.21 12.31 1.84
C GLY A 121 10.70 12.10 1.80
N PRO A 122 9.92 13.19 1.92
CA PRO A 122 8.47 13.11 2.00
C PRO A 122 7.83 12.63 0.70
N SER A 123 6.70 11.94 0.80
CA SER A 123 5.81 11.80 -0.34
C SER A 123 5.27 13.15 -0.78
N LYS A 124 5.01 13.31 -2.08
CA LYS A 124 4.51 14.60 -2.60
C LYS A 124 3.20 15.02 -1.95
N THR A 125 2.30 14.08 -1.71
CA THR A 125 1.00 14.35 -1.09
C THR A 125 1.15 14.78 0.37
N ALA A 126 1.89 14.04 1.19
CA ALA A 126 2.11 14.42 2.58
C ALA A 126 2.87 15.76 2.69
N ASN A 127 3.84 16.02 1.80
CA ASN A 127 4.54 17.30 1.77
C ASN A 127 3.64 18.50 1.44
N ILE A 128 2.63 18.31 0.58
CA ILE A 128 1.62 19.34 0.30
C ILE A 128 0.70 19.49 1.52
N LEU A 129 0.18 18.39 2.03
CA LEU A 129 -0.83 18.41 3.10
C LEU A 129 -0.28 18.77 4.47
N LYS A 130 1.03 18.69 4.72
CA LYS A 130 1.64 18.98 6.03
C LYS A 130 1.28 20.37 6.61
N ARG A 131 0.96 21.34 5.75
CA ARG A 131 0.57 22.71 6.16
C ARG A 131 -0.89 22.80 6.58
N PHE A 132 -1.70 21.82 6.23
CA PHE A 132 -3.15 21.81 6.41
C PHE A 132 -3.61 20.68 7.35
N ALA A 133 -2.77 19.68 7.54
CA ALA A 133 -3.09 18.52 8.36
C ALA A 133 -3.02 18.85 9.85
N LYS A 134 -4.03 18.41 10.60
CA LYS A 134 -4.05 18.43 12.07
C LYS A 134 -3.10 17.36 12.63
N VAL A 135 -3.03 16.20 11.94
CA VAL A 135 -2.14 15.11 12.29
C VAL A 135 -1.41 14.63 11.03
N ILE A 136 -0.10 14.48 11.12
CA ILE A 136 0.72 13.74 10.15
C ILE A 136 1.03 12.39 10.78
N ALA A 137 0.40 11.34 10.27
CA ALA A 137 0.56 10.00 10.78
C ALA A 137 1.75 9.29 10.13
N LEU A 138 2.66 8.79 10.96
CA LEU A 138 3.90 8.14 10.58
C LEU A 138 3.88 6.66 10.95
N HIS A 139 4.55 5.84 10.13
CA HIS A 139 4.72 4.41 10.37
C HIS A 139 5.94 4.11 11.25
N TRP A 140 7.00 4.92 11.16
CA TRP A 140 8.29 4.65 11.76
C TRP A 140 8.87 5.88 12.46
N GLU A 141 9.61 5.69 13.54
CA GLU A 141 10.28 6.78 14.26
C GLU A 141 11.25 7.55 13.36
N GLU A 142 11.91 6.86 12.40
CA GLU A 142 12.85 7.48 11.48
C GLU A 142 12.18 8.51 10.56
N GLN A 143 10.88 8.40 10.34
CA GLN A 143 10.11 9.37 9.54
C GLN A 143 9.99 10.74 10.24
N LYS A 144 10.23 10.82 11.55
CA LYS A 144 10.34 12.10 12.25
C LYS A 144 11.47 12.99 11.74
N LYS A 145 12.50 12.43 11.09
CA LYS A 145 13.54 13.22 10.39
C LYS A 145 12.95 14.02 9.23
N ILE A 146 11.87 13.53 8.63
CA ILE A 146 11.16 14.20 7.51
C ILE A 146 10.03 15.10 8.05
N PHE A 147 9.31 14.62 9.06
CA PHE A 147 8.20 15.31 9.70
C PHE A 147 8.39 15.32 11.21
N PRO A 148 9.17 16.28 11.77
CA PRO A 148 9.45 16.34 13.21
C PRO A 148 8.20 16.43 14.09
N GLN A 149 7.13 17.08 13.58
CA GLN A 149 5.83 17.23 14.24
C GLN A 149 4.89 16.04 14.03
N GLY A 150 5.30 15.01 13.27
CA GLY A 150 4.46 13.84 12.99
C GLY A 150 4.29 12.93 14.20
N GLU A 151 3.14 12.30 14.30
CA GLU A 151 2.82 11.31 15.33
C GLU A 151 3.09 9.90 14.80
N VAL A 152 3.86 9.08 15.54
CA VAL A 152 4.20 7.71 15.13
C VAL A 152 3.22 6.72 15.72
N PHE A 153 2.51 6.00 14.86
CA PHE A 153 1.50 5.01 15.23
C PHE A 153 2.01 3.57 15.07
N GLY A 154 3.01 3.35 14.24
CA GLY A 154 3.43 2.05 13.74
C GLY A 154 2.90 1.81 12.30
N PRO A 155 3.29 0.71 11.65
CA PRO A 155 2.83 0.40 10.30
C PRO A 155 1.31 0.20 10.26
N ILE A 156 0.65 0.87 9.31
CA ILE A 156 -0.80 0.76 9.11
C ILE A 156 -1.03 -0.42 8.17
N ILE A 157 -1.38 -1.54 8.76
CA ILE A 157 -1.59 -2.83 8.07
C ILE A 157 -2.88 -3.46 8.56
N ALA A 158 -3.58 -4.13 7.64
CA ALA A 158 -4.84 -4.80 7.91
C ALA A 158 -4.64 -6.05 8.79
N GLU A 159 -5.69 -6.44 9.49
CA GLU A 159 -5.74 -7.75 10.15
C GLU A 159 -5.68 -8.87 9.09
N PRO A 160 -5.07 -10.03 9.41
CA PRO A 160 -4.95 -11.12 8.47
C PRO A 160 -6.34 -11.64 8.05
N ALA A 161 -6.54 -11.77 6.74
CA ALA A 161 -7.79 -12.32 6.19
C ALA A 161 -7.92 -13.83 6.45
N VAL A 162 -6.79 -14.53 6.52
CA VAL A 162 -6.69 -15.97 6.79
C VAL A 162 -5.46 -16.23 7.67
N LYS A 163 -5.47 -17.36 8.37
CA LYS A 163 -4.32 -17.77 9.21
C LYS A 163 -3.13 -18.12 8.32
N SER A 164 -1.93 -17.65 8.70
CA SER A 164 -0.68 -18.03 8.04
C SER A 164 -0.40 -19.53 8.16
N HIS A 165 0.02 -20.15 7.06
CA HIS A 165 0.41 -21.57 6.96
C HIS A 165 1.56 -21.68 5.94
N ASN A 166 2.08 -22.87 5.68
CA ASN A 166 3.16 -23.07 4.71
C ASN A 166 2.84 -24.26 3.80
N ASP A 167 2.63 -23.96 2.51
CA ASP A 167 2.36 -24.96 1.46
C ASP A 167 3.63 -25.26 0.63
N GLY A 168 4.79 -24.72 1.03
CA GLY A 168 6.10 -25.06 0.47
C GLY A 168 6.46 -24.38 -0.84
N TYR A 169 5.74 -23.34 -1.29
CA TYR A 169 6.07 -22.63 -2.53
C TYR A 169 6.72 -21.26 -2.29
N VAL A 170 7.50 -20.84 -3.27
CA VAL A 170 8.00 -19.47 -3.37
C VAL A 170 6.99 -18.62 -4.13
N LEU A 171 6.45 -17.59 -3.47
CA LEU A 171 5.58 -16.61 -4.14
C LEU A 171 6.42 -15.48 -4.73
N VAL A 172 6.29 -15.24 -6.03
CA VAL A 172 6.91 -14.09 -6.71
C VAL A 172 5.83 -13.13 -7.20
N THR A 173 5.92 -11.85 -6.79
CA THR A 173 4.96 -10.82 -7.23
C THR A 173 5.64 -9.50 -7.56
N GLY A 174 5.34 -8.96 -8.74
CA GLY A 174 5.76 -7.61 -9.14
C GLY A 174 4.87 -6.48 -8.59
N GLY A 175 3.85 -6.81 -7.80
CA GLY A 175 2.83 -5.85 -7.36
C GLY A 175 1.86 -5.43 -8.46
N THR A 176 1.07 -4.38 -8.22
CA THR A 176 -0.03 -3.95 -9.11
C THR A 176 0.42 -3.60 -10.54
N TYR A 177 1.63 -3.10 -10.69
CA TYR A 177 2.14 -2.65 -12.00
C TYR A 177 3.17 -3.61 -12.60
N GLY A 178 3.52 -4.67 -11.89
CA GLY A 178 4.54 -5.63 -12.28
C GLY A 178 5.97 -5.13 -12.08
N HIS A 179 6.94 -6.01 -12.27
CA HIS A 179 8.38 -5.73 -12.20
C HIS A 179 9.09 -6.52 -13.30
N SER A 180 9.31 -5.89 -14.45
CA SER A 180 9.84 -6.56 -15.65
C SER A 180 11.19 -7.24 -15.42
N GLY A 181 12.12 -6.60 -14.70
CA GLY A 181 13.42 -7.16 -14.37
C GLY A 181 13.35 -8.43 -13.52
N LEU A 182 12.53 -8.40 -12.46
CA LEU A 182 12.27 -9.56 -11.61
C LEU A 182 11.64 -10.71 -12.41
N LEU A 183 10.58 -10.41 -13.18
CA LEU A 183 9.88 -11.46 -13.95
C LEU A 183 10.75 -12.11 -15.02
N LYS A 184 11.65 -11.36 -15.67
CA LYS A 184 12.63 -11.90 -16.61
C LYS A 184 13.65 -12.84 -15.94
N SER A 185 14.03 -12.57 -14.70
CA SER A 185 14.99 -13.43 -13.99
C SER A 185 14.43 -14.82 -13.66
N LEU A 186 13.11 -14.98 -13.73
CA LEU A 186 12.45 -16.27 -13.49
C LEU A 186 12.70 -17.28 -14.62
N ASP A 187 13.04 -16.83 -15.82
CA ASP A 187 13.32 -17.72 -16.95
C ASP A 187 14.41 -18.76 -16.65
N SER A 188 15.39 -18.40 -15.83
CA SER A 188 16.50 -19.29 -15.46
C SER A 188 16.36 -19.93 -14.08
N LEU A 189 15.23 -19.74 -13.41
CA LEU A 189 15.04 -20.24 -12.06
C LEU A 189 14.73 -21.74 -12.07
N ASP A 190 15.52 -22.50 -11.34
CA ASP A 190 15.36 -23.95 -11.18
C ASP A 190 14.73 -24.25 -9.81
N LEU A 191 13.41 -24.08 -9.74
CA LEU A 191 12.57 -24.39 -8.57
C LEU A 191 11.28 -25.07 -9.03
N GLU A 192 10.87 -26.13 -8.33
CA GLU A 192 9.65 -26.86 -8.66
C GLU A 192 8.38 -26.13 -8.26
N ASN A 193 8.34 -25.61 -7.04
CA ASN A 193 7.14 -25.02 -6.44
C ASN A 193 7.20 -23.49 -6.44
N VAL A 194 6.74 -22.89 -7.52
CA VAL A 194 6.69 -21.42 -7.65
C VAL A 194 5.28 -20.96 -8.02
N VAL A 195 4.84 -19.93 -7.34
CA VAL A 195 3.60 -19.21 -7.64
C VAL A 195 3.94 -17.80 -8.08
N VAL A 196 3.48 -17.38 -9.26
CA VAL A 196 3.82 -16.09 -9.85
C VAL A 196 2.60 -15.24 -10.09
N GLN A 197 2.54 -14.07 -9.47
CA GLN A 197 1.60 -13.02 -9.83
C GLN A 197 2.28 -12.04 -10.78
N SER A 198 1.91 -12.08 -12.06
CA SER A 198 2.54 -11.28 -13.12
C SER A 198 2.02 -9.84 -13.21
N GLY A 199 0.87 -9.54 -12.61
CA GLY A 199 0.18 -8.28 -12.83
C GLY A 199 -0.24 -8.12 -14.31
N PRO A 200 0.10 -6.98 -14.96
CA PRO A 200 -0.28 -6.73 -16.35
C PRO A 200 0.62 -7.42 -17.40
N HIS A 201 1.64 -8.17 -16.97
CA HIS A 201 2.59 -8.80 -17.89
C HIS A 201 2.05 -10.13 -18.43
N ASN A 202 2.20 -10.34 -19.74
CA ASN A 202 1.96 -11.64 -20.35
C ASN A 202 3.18 -12.55 -20.12
N LEU A 203 2.97 -13.70 -19.50
CA LEU A 203 3.99 -14.68 -19.17
C LEU A 203 3.74 -16.06 -19.82
N GLU A 204 3.11 -16.11 -21.00
CA GLU A 204 2.84 -17.39 -21.69
C GLU A 204 4.12 -18.20 -21.93
N LYS A 205 5.22 -17.55 -22.38
CA LYS A 205 6.50 -18.23 -22.56
C LYS A 205 7.06 -18.80 -21.25
N LEU A 206 6.83 -18.12 -20.13
CA LEU A 206 7.26 -18.63 -18.82
C LEU A 206 6.39 -19.84 -18.40
N LYS A 207 5.10 -19.84 -18.71
CA LYS A 207 4.20 -20.99 -18.47
C LYS A 207 4.60 -22.20 -19.31
N GLU A 208 4.95 -21.99 -20.57
CA GLU A 208 5.43 -23.06 -21.46
C GLU A 208 6.72 -23.69 -20.93
N LYS A 209 7.63 -22.88 -20.41
CA LYS A 209 8.92 -23.32 -19.86
C LYS A 209 8.79 -24.00 -18.50
N HIS A 210 7.86 -23.53 -17.66
CA HIS A 210 7.62 -24.02 -16.31
C HIS A 210 6.15 -24.47 -16.14
N PRO A 211 5.75 -25.59 -16.74
CA PRO A 211 4.35 -26.04 -16.77
C PRO A 211 3.81 -26.44 -15.40
N THR A 212 4.66 -26.70 -14.42
CA THR A 212 4.27 -27.00 -13.03
C THR A 212 4.01 -25.76 -12.19
N TRP A 213 4.43 -24.56 -12.64
CA TRP A 213 4.25 -23.34 -11.90
C TRP A 213 2.82 -22.80 -12.00
N ASN A 214 2.33 -22.25 -10.91
CA ASN A 214 1.05 -21.53 -10.91
C ASN A 214 1.29 -20.05 -11.26
N ILE A 215 0.96 -19.66 -12.50
CA ILE A 215 1.20 -18.29 -13.02
C ILE A 215 -0.12 -17.62 -13.39
N PHE A 216 -0.41 -16.48 -12.78
CA PHE A 216 -1.66 -15.71 -13.01
C PHE A 216 -1.41 -14.19 -13.00
N GLY A 217 -2.34 -13.41 -13.56
CA GLY A 217 -2.28 -11.94 -13.56
C GLY A 217 -2.63 -11.35 -12.19
N TRP A 218 -3.90 -11.46 -11.81
CA TRP A 218 -4.42 -11.04 -10.50
C TRP A 218 -5.33 -12.11 -9.92
N SER A 219 -5.47 -12.11 -8.60
CA SER A 219 -6.35 -13.03 -7.89
C SER A 219 -7.06 -12.31 -6.74
N ASP A 220 -8.36 -12.53 -6.60
CA ASP A 220 -9.14 -12.10 -5.43
C ASP A 220 -8.71 -12.87 -4.16
N LYS A 221 -8.06 -14.04 -4.31
CA LYS A 221 -7.50 -14.90 -3.26
C LYS A 221 -6.05 -14.60 -2.93
N PHE A 222 -5.54 -13.41 -3.28
CA PHE A 222 -4.12 -13.08 -3.10
C PHE A 222 -3.66 -13.22 -1.65
N HIS A 223 -4.51 -12.91 -0.67
CA HIS A 223 -4.17 -13.08 0.75
C HIS A 223 -4.04 -14.54 1.18
N GLU A 224 -4.83 -15.46 0.60
CA GLU A 224 -4.69 -16.90 0.81
C GLU A 224 -3.36 -17.41 0.25
N ILE A 225 -3.04 -16.98 -0.97
CA ILE A 225 -1.77 -17.29 -1.64
C ILE A 225 -0.58 -16.73 -0.86
N LEU A 226 -0.69 -15.52 -0.34
CA LEU A 226 0.37 -14.92 0.47
C LEU A 226 0.54 -15.66 1.80
N ALA A 227 -0.57 -16.10 2.41
CA ALA A 227 -0.57 -16.84 3.67
C ALA A 227 0.06 -18.24 3.56
N GLY A 228 -0.04 -18.91 2.39
CA GLY A 228 0.52 -20.24 2.14
C GLY A 228 1.99 -20.25 1.69
N ALA A 229 2.57 -19.11 1.35
CA ALA A 229 3.94 -19.06 0.85
C ALA A 229 4.98 -19.49 1.90
N ASP A 230 6.04 -20.17 1.45
CA ASP A 230 7.26 -20.44 2.22
C ASP A 230 8.16 -19.19 2.26
N VAL A 231 8.42 -18.62 1.09
CA VAL A 231 9.17 -17.37 0.91
C VAL A 231 8.40 -16.45 -0.04
N VAL A 232 8.43 -15.15 0.22
CA VAL A 232 7.80 -14.15 -0.66
C VAL A 232 8.84 -13.25 -1.28
N VAL A 233 8.90 -13.23 -2.62
CA VAL A 233 9.68 -12.28 -3.41
C VAL A 233 8.73 -11.21 -3.95
N THR A 234 8.90 -9.97 -3.53
CA THR A 234 7.97 -8.90 -3.90
C THR A 234 8.67 -7.61 -4.25
N ALA A 235 8.04 -6.80 -5.11
CA ALA A 235 8.46 -5.41 -5.29
C ALA A 235 8.22 -4.59 -4.01
N SER A 236 8.90 -3.46 -3.90
CA SER A 236 8.76 -2.54 -2.77
C SER A 236 7.36 -1.90 -2.74
N GLY A 237 6.50 -2.39 -1.88
CA GLY A 237 5.11 -1.91 -1.75
C GLY A 237 4.45 -2.40 -0.45
N SER A 238 3.11 -2.30 -0.37
CA SER A 238 2.34 -2.78 0.79
C SER A 238 2.51 -4.28 1.05
N THR A 239 2.70 -5.06 -0.01
CA THR A 239 2.93 -6.51 0.08
C THR A 239 4.14 -6.86 0.95
N VAL A 240 5.17 -6.01 1.02
CA VAL A 240 6.30 -6.20 1.93
C VAL A 240 5.84 -6.25 3.40
N LEU A 241 4.97 -5.32 3.79
CA LEU A 241 4.45 -5.29 5.16
C LEU A 241 3.46 -6.43 5.41
N GLU A 242 2.62 -6.73 4.43
CA GLU A 242 1.66 -7.84 4.51
C GLU A 242 2.39 -9.17 4.67
N SER A 243 3.41 -9.45 3.85
CA SER A 243 4.18 -10.69 3.92
C SER A 243 4.96 -10.80 5.23
N ALA A 244 5.80 -9.83 5.55
CA ALA A 244 6.73 -9.92 6.68
C ALA A 244 6.05 -9.74 8.04
N ILE A 245 5.06 -8.84 8.14
CA ILE A 245 4.47 -8.48 9.43
C ILE A 245 3.16 -9.21 9.68
N VAL A 246 2.24 -9.23 8.69
CA VAL A 246 0.91 -9.85 8.87
C VAL A 246 1.01 -11.37 8.81
N TYR A 247 1.59 -11.90 7.72
CA TYR A 247 1.67 -13.34 7.49
C TYR A 247 2.96 -13.99 8.00
N LYS A 248 3.89 -13.19 8.55
CA LYS A 248 5.16 -13.69 9.13
C LYS A 248 5.97 -14.55 8.15
N LYS A 249 6.03 -14.10 6.89
CA LYS A 249 6.77 -14.78 5.83
C LYS A 249 8.19 -14.23 5.68
N PRO A 250 9.19 -15.09 5.49
CA PRO A 250 10.49 -14.68 4.96
C PRO A 250 10.29 -13.88 3.68
N THR A 251 10.81 -12.64 3.64
CA THR A 251 10.47 -11.71 2.55
C THR A 251 11.71 -11.19 1.87
N ILE A 252 11.73 -11.30 0.55
CA ILE A 252 12.74 -10.74 -0.34
C ILE A 252 12.12 -9.54 -1.04
N ILE A 253 12.80 -8.39 -0.95
CA ILE A 253 12.32 -7.13 -1.53
C ILE A 253 13.14 -6.85 -2.78
N SER A 254 12.53 -6.90 -3.94
CA SER A 254 13.18 -6.57 -5.20
C SER A 254 13.16 -5.05 -5.44
N TYR A 255 14.35 -4.46 -5.56
CA TYR A 255 14.47 -3.06 -5.95
C TYR A 255 14.22 -2.88 -7.44
N ASN A 256 13.30 -1.97 -7.80
CA ASN A 256 13.05 -1.63 -9.20
C ASN A 256 13.58 -0.23 -9.51
N PRO A 257 14.72 -0.11 -10.24
CA PRO A 257 15.32 1.18 -10.57
C PRO A 257 14.46 2.01 -11.55
N GLU A 258 13.52 1.39 -12.28
CA GLU A 258 12.59 2.11 -13.16
C GLU A 258 11.54 2.90 -12.38
N TRP A 259 11.33 2.60 -11.10
CA TRP A 259 10.29 3.17 -10.24
C TRP A 259 10.79 4.28 -9.32
N THR A 260 11.65 5.16 -9.81
CA THR A 260 12.29 6.25 -9.05
C THR A 260 11.31 7.26 -8.43
N ARG A 261 10.04 7.28 -8.87
CA ARG A 261 9.03 8.23 -8.34
C ARG A 261 8.40 7.80 -7.02
N THR A 262 8.47 6.51 -6.66
CA THR A 262 7.80 5.97 -5.48
C THR A 262 8.71 5.93 -4.26
N ALA A 263 9.90 5.35 -4.38
CA ALA A 263 10.88 5.27 -3.31
C ALA A 263 12.29 5.25 -3.92
N LYS A 264 13.27 5.78 -3.18
CA LYS A 264 14.68 5.70 -3.55
C LYS A 264 15.26 4.37 -3.06
N TYR A 265 16.45 4.04 -3.52
CA TYR A 265 17.18 2.86 -3.06
C TYR A 265 17.35 2.84 -1.54
N GLU A 266 17.74 3.97 -0.95
CA GLU A 266 17.95 4.11 0.49
C GLU A 266 16.66 3.90 1.29
N ASP A 267 15.51 4.31 0.73
CA ASP A 267 14.20 4.06 1.31
C ASP A 267 13.93 2.54 1.41
N ILE A 268 14.22 1.79 0.32
CA ILE A 268 13.99 0.35 0.28
C ILE A 268 14.99 -0.41 1.16
N LEU A 269 16.24 0.04 1.21
CA LEU A 269 17.24 -0.49 2.13
C LEU A 269 16.82 -0.32 3.59
N MET A 270 16.24 0.83 3.95
CA MET A 270 15.70 1.06 5.29
C MET A 270 14.50 0.16 5.56
N LEU A 271 13.58 0.03 4.59
CA LEU A 271 12.42 -0.85 4.72
C LEU A 271 12.86 -2.31 4.93
N SER A 272 13.82 -2.81 4.16
CA SER A 272 14.30 -4.19 4.29
C SER A 272 14.83 -4.47 5.69
N LYS A 273 15.59 -3.54 6.27
CA LYS A 273 16.05 -3.63 7.66
C LYS A 273 14.89 -3.64 8.66
N LYS A 274 13.86 -2.82 8.44
CA LYS A 274 12.68 -2.75 9.32
C LYS A 274 11.89 -4.05 9.37
N VAL A 275 11.76 -4.71 8.22
CA VAL A 275 10.98 -5.95 8.15
C VAL A 275 11.85 -7.21 8.26
N ASN A 276 13.14 -7.05 8.57
CA ASN A 276 14.13 -8.15 8.56
C ASN A 276 14.09 -8.96 7.25
N GLY A 277 13.97 -8.24 6.13
CA GLY A 277 13.89 -8.82 4.78
C GLY A 277 15.22 -8.77 4.04
N ILE A 278 15.35 -9.58 3.00
CA ILE A 278 16.51 -9.57 2.09
C ILE A 278 16.26 -8.57 0.96
N LEU A 279 17.19 -7.66 0.71
CA LEU A 279 17.14 -6.78 -0.46
C LEU A 279 17.77 -7.47 -1.66
N LEU A 280 17.01 -7.63 -2.74
CA LEU A 280 17.46 -8.17 -4.02
C LEU A 280 17.71 -7.01 -5.00
N GLU A 281 18.99 -6.83 -5.37
CA GLU A 281 19.46 -5.75 -6.25
C GLU A 281 19.75 -6.25 -7.66
N THR A 282 20.19 -7.49 -7.77
CA THR A 282 20.57 -8.12 -9.02
C THR A 282 19.60 -9.23 -9.39
N PHE A 283 19.08 -9.19 -10.61
CA PHE A 283 18.08 -10.12 -11.12
C PHE A 283 18.71 -11.18 -12.01
N ASN A 284 19.32 -12.20 -11.40
CA ASN A 284 19.81 -13.41 -12.06
C ASN A 284 19.55 -14.64 -11.19
N HIS A 285 19.73 -15.81 -11.76
CA HIS A 285 19.49 -17.10 -11.11
C HIS A 285 20.19 -17.19 -9.74
N ASN A 286 21.52 -17.00 -9.71
CA ASN A 286 22.31 -17.20 -8.50
C ASN A 286 21.91 -16.23 -7.38
N SER A 287 21.73 -14.95 -7.71
CA SER A 287 21.34 -13.94 -6.73
C SER A 287 19.95 -14.21 -6.15
N LEU A 288 19.00 -14.70 -6.95
CA LEU A 288 17.65 -15.01 -6.49
C LEU A 288 17.65 -16.28 -5.62
N MET A 289 18.36 -17.33 -6.02
CA MET A 289 18.49 -18.56 -5.23
C MET A 289 19.18 -18.30 -3.88
N ASP A 290 20.29 -17.57 -3.87
CA ASP A 290 20.99 -17.17 -2.65
C ASP A 290 20.10 -16.32 -1.72
N ALA A 291 19.31 -15.41 -2.28
CA ALA A 291 18.35 -14.61 -1.51
C ALA A 291 17.24 -15.48 -0.90
N ILE A 292 16.72 -16.48 -1.62
CA ILE A 292 15.70 -17.42 -1.11
C ILE A 292 16.26 -18.25 0.05
N GLU A 293 17.47 -18.80 -0.09
CA GLU A 293 18.11 -19.56 0.98
C GLU A 293 18.38 -18.71 2.23
N LYS A 294 18.85 -17.48 2.03
CA LYS A 294 19.05 -16.53 3.14
C LYS A 294 17.76 -16.16 3.82
N ALA A 295 16.70 -15.88 3.03
CA ALA A 295 15.39 -15.50 3.56
C ALA A 295 14.80 -16.61 4.44
N ARG A 296 14.89 -17.89 4.04
CA ARG A 296 14.43 -19.03 4.84
C ARG A 296 15.05 -19.12 6.24
N LYS A 297 16.26 -18.58 6.40
CA LYS A 297 16.98 -18.54 7.71
C LYS A 297 16.59 -17.33 8.56
N GLN A 298 15.88 -16.34 7.97
CA GLN A 298 15.50 -15.13 8.67
C GLN A 298 14.19 -15.30 9.44
N LYS A 299 14.12 -14.71 10.63
CA LYS A 299 12.88 -14.65 11.40
C LYS A 299 12.12 -13.37 11.06
N PRO A 300 10.84 -13.45 10.72
CA PRO A 300 10.01 -12.26 10.53
C PRO A 300 9.96 -11.39 11.78
N PRO A 301 9.78 -10.07 11.65
CA PRO A 301 9.82 -9.15 12.77
C PRO A 301 8.56 -9.25 13.65
N GLU A 302 8.73 -8.99 14.95
CA GLU A 302 7.62 -8.86 15.89
C GLU A 302 7.13 -7.40 15.95
N ILE A 303 6.41 -6.98 14.92
CA ILE A 303 5.84 -5.64 14.78
C ILE A 303 4.32 -5.74 14.81
N LYS A 304 3.69 -4.84 15.60
CA LYS A 304 2.23 -4.75 15.69
C LYS A 304 1.70 -3.67 14.75
N SER A 305 0.48 -3.88 14.23
CA SER A 305 -0.24 -2.86 13.45
C SER A 305 -0.49 -1.60 14.27
N GLY A 306 -0.26 -0.45 13.67
CA GLY A 306 -0.60 0.86 14.20
C GLY A 306 -2.03 1.30 13.91
N ALA A 307 -2.78 0.53 13.10
CA ALA A 307 -4.10 0.93 12.63
C ALA A 307 -5.10 1.19 13.76
N GLY A 308 -5.11 0.36 14.79
CA GLY A 308 -5.99 0.57 15.95
C GLY A 308 -5.67 1.86 16.71
N LYS A 309 -4.37 2.18 16.92
CA LYS A 309 -3.95 3.43 17.58
C LYS A 309 -4.34 4.66 16.75
N LEU A 310 -4.09 4.63 15.43
CA LEU A 310 -4.46 5.73 14.56
C LEU A 310 -5.98 5.88 14.47
N SER A 311 -6.74 4.79 14.39
CA SER A 311 -8.21 4.84 14.39
C SER A 311 -8.77 5.47 15.67
N LYS A 312 -8.19 5.19 16.84
CA LYS A 312 -8.55 5.85 18.10
C LYS A 312 -8.30 7.35 18.01
N ARG A 313 -7.12 7.78 17.53
CA ARG A 313 -6.78 9.20 17.35
C ARG A 313 -7.73 9.91 16.38
N ILE A 314 -8.16 9.23 15.31
CA ILE A 314 -9.14 9.75 14.35
C ILE A 314 -10.51 9.98 15.02
N LEU A 315 -10.96 9.02 15.86
CA LEU A 315 -12.23 9.16 16.59
C LEU A 315 -12.18 10.30 17.61
N GLU A 316 -11.09 10.45 18.36
CA GLU A 316 -10.87 11.59 19.27
C GLU A 316 -11.01 12.92 18.52
N LEU A 317 -10.37 13.08 17.36
CA LEU A 317 -10.52 14.29 16.52
C LEU A 317 -11.95 14.50 16.01
N ALA A 318 -12.70 13.43 15.79
CA ALA A 318 -14.07 13.52 15.32
C ALA A 318 -15.05 13.87 16.44
N GLU A 319 -14.74 13.55 17.68
CA GLU A 319 -15.49 13.94 18.88
C GLU A 319 -15.28 15.42 19.25
N GLU A 320 -14.17 16.03 18.82
CA GLU A 320 -13.87 17.46 19.00
C GLU A 320 -14.67 18.39 18.04
N LEU A 321 -15.46 17.86 17.07
CA LEU A 321 -16.19 18.62 16.04
C LEU A 321 -17.63 18.97 16.43
#